data_dd4cf45b2a1d662c12e551932ea381e7
#
_entry.id   dd4cf45b2a1d662c12e551932ea381e7
#
_cell.length_a   1.000
_cell.length_b   1.000
_cell.length_c   1.000
_cell.angle_alpha   90.00
_cell.angle_beta   90.00
_cell.angle_gamma   90.00
#
_symmetry.space_group_name_H-M   'P 1'
#
loop_
_entity.id
_entity.type
_entity.pdbx_description
1 polymer ?
#
loop_
_entity_poly.entity_id
_entity_poly.type
_entity_poly.pdbx_seq_one_letter_code
_entity_poly.pdbx_strand_id
1 'polypeptide(L)'
;DWSSDVCSSDLYYVVPDGQKWHGVFNLNINPADNTYYKNFALVITNDADRGGEGYTEYGAYRFDTTNDTLAYNSQWGSHLFFKYTSSTLMLSPVDNLDETVQKLGGKVTLTVDRTNENAFSIKIQNASATKTYKQPYKLPNLNADASNTNIRCFLVPEGSYINFLQSNIVPIGGLTSAEDKNPLSMVLQNVPDQVNAGTSLEEAVAGITAIVSFEEGVTKTVTAEELQFTAIPNMNELGTKTLVVIYNKTFKGENCNQPVVANATFEVVEKIVSIQVTAQPAHTQYYYYTSAATETMTDRTLAFLPEGLEVTATYADGSTRVVDNAKLHFSAIPAKAGTQTVTITADEVTATVEVKVAESVVAAVSNSAGIIGAEDNSTGWWTVFSDNFNVPAGETRSISFTNYTSQANNWSNFAIVLRKADLAEYAVVRADNYGWGAGYDGNASLVHNGTQGDWAAWLADMNGAKVTVYVTNCGNGTADIQAVMKGTSGTSYAQYYLGINKLDMNDLNFALTIEGGHLVF
;
A
#
# COMPACT_ATOMS: atom_id res chain seq x y z
N ASP A 1 -12.86 -36.85 -15.26
CA ASP A 1 -11.90 -37.13 -14.20
C ASP A 1 -12.08 -36.10 -13.08
N TRP A 2 -12.93 -36.47 -12.14
CA TRP A 2 -13.38 -35.62 -11.02
C TRP A 2 -12.31 -35.38 -9.99
N SER A 3 -11.26 -36.12 -10.07
CA SER A 3 -10.30 -36.27 -8.99
C SER A 3 -9.02 -35.44 -9.17
N SER A 4 -8.81 -34.82 -10.33
CA SER A 4 -7.49 -34.26 -10.64
C SER A 4 -7.29 -32.81 -10.22
N ASP A 5 -8.36 -32.05 -9.95
CA ASP A 5 -8.23 -30.60 -9.78
C ASP A 5 -8.72 -30.06 -8.43
N VAL A 6 -8.81 -30.89 -7.40
CA VAL A 6 -9.48 -30.47 -6.20
C VAL A 6 -8.59 -30.51 -4.97
N CYS A 7 -8.50 -29.41 -4.35
CA CYS A 7 -7.91 -29.12 -3.04
C CYS A 7 -8.46 -29.92 -1.86
N SER A 8 -9.41 -30.76 -2.10
CA SER A 8 -10.15 -31.51 -1.10
C SER A 8 -9.36 -32.60 -0.39
N SER A 9 -8.21 -32.96 -0.92
CA SER A 9 -7.40 -34.05 -0.34
C SER A 9 -6.60 -33.64 0.87
N ASP A 10 -6.40 -32.35 1.07
CA ASP A 10 -5.49 -31.85 2.10
C ASP A 10 -6.18 -31.42 3.38
N LEU A 11 -7.47 -31.19 3.35
CA LEU A 11 -8.26 -30.83 4.52
C LEU A 11 -9.48 -31.75 4.65
N TYR A 12 -9.45 -32.69 5.56
CA TYR A 12 -10.53 -33.60 5.79
C TYR A 12 -10.88 -33.75 7.27
N TYR A 13 -12.10 -34.10 7.54
CA TYR A 13 -12.63 -34.33 8.88
C TYR A 13 -12.85 -35.80 9.12
N VAL A 14 -12.17 -36.36 10.11
CA VAL A 14 -12.36 -37.75 10.50
C VAL A 14 -13.55 -37.80 11.43
N VAL A 15 -14.56 -38.61 11.04
CA VAL A 15 -15.77 -38.81 11.84
C VAL A 15 -15.73 -40.24 12.40
N PRO A 16 -15.38 -40.40 13.68
CA PRO A 16 -15.35 -41.70 14.33
C PRO A 16 -16.75 -42.30 14.43
N ASP A 17 -16.80 -43.63 14.60
CA ASP A 17 -18.03 -44.31 14.90
C ASP A 17 -18.71 -43.77 16.16
N GLY A 18 -20.03 -43.70 16.15
CA GLY A 18 -20.82 -43.11 17.25
C GLY A 18 -20.81 -41.61 17.36
N GLN A 19 -20.10 -40.88 16.50
CA GLN A 19 -19.95 -39.43 16.55
C GLN A 19 -20.67 -38.70 15.39
N LYS A 20 -20.74 -37.39 15.54
CA LYS A 20 -21.25 -36.48 14.50
C LYS A 20 -20.23 -35.41 14.19
N TRP A 21 -20.10 -35.10 12.92
CA TRP A 21 -19.41 -33.89 12.48
C TRP A 21 -20.42 -32.79 12.17
N HIS A 22 -20.17 -31.59 12.68
CA HIS A 22 -20.91 -30.37 12.39
C HIS A 22 -19.94 -29.35 11.80
N GLY A 23 -20.10 -29.08 10.54
CA GLY A 23 -19.37 -28.00 9.86
C GLY A 23 -20.31 -26.82 9.59
N VAL A 24 -19.87 -25.60 9.95
CA VAL A 24 -20.57 -24.35 9.62
C VAL A 24 -19.67 -23.52 8.73
N PHE A 25 -20.17 -23.09 7.59
CA PHE A 25 -19.42 -22.33 6.61
C PHE A 25 -20.31 -21.35 5.85
N ASN A 26 -19.69 -20.32 5.30
CA ASN A 26 -20.33 -19.48 4.29
C ASN A 26 -20.07 -20.06 2.91
N LEU A 27 -21.14 -20.31 2.17
CA LEU A 27 -21.10 -20.74 0.78
C LEU A 27 -21.38 -19.51 -0.10
N ASN A 28 -20.43 -19.17 -0.94
CA ASN A 28 -20.51 -18.06 -1.86
C ASN A 28 -20.44 -18.59 -3.29
N ILE A 29 -21.52 -18.43 -4.00
CA ILE A 29 -21.67 -18.87 -5.38
C ILE A 29 -21.34 -17.67 -6.29
N ASN A 30 -20.52 -17.88 -7.30
CA ASN A 30 -20.24 -16.84 -8.29
C ASN A 30 -21.49 -16.57 -9.13
N PRO A 31 -22.12 -15.38 -9.04
CA PRO A 31 -23.33 -15.06 -9.77
C PRO A 31 -23.12 -14.95 -11.29
N ALA A 32 -21.89 -14.69 -11.72
CA ALA A 32 -21.53 -14.61 -13.13
C ALA A 32 -21.32 -15.98 -13.79
N ASP A 33 -21.20 -17.03 -13.01
CA ASP A 33 -21.06 -18.38 -13.52
C ASP A 33 -22.44 -18.94 -13.89
N ASN A 34 -22.66 -19.22 -15.14
CA ASN A 34 -23.91 -19.79 -15.65
C ASN A 34 -23.95 -21.31 -15.64
N THR A 35 -22.94 -21.96 -15.09
CA THR A 35 -22.94 -23.41 -14.97
C THR A 35 -23.91 -23.86 -13.88
N TYR A 36 -24.57 -24.98 -14.09
CA TYR A 36 -25.60 -25.49 -13.18
C TYR A 36 -25.02 -26.27 -11.99
N TYR A 37 -23.73 -26.55 -11.97
CA TYR A 37 -23.03 -27.28 -10.90
C TYR A 37 -22.20 -26.39 -10.00
N LYS A 38 -22.58 -25.15 -9.84
CA LYS A 38 -21.89 -24.15 -9.03
C LYS A 38 -22.30 -24.21 -7.56
N ASN A 39 -21.84 -25.20 -6.88
CA ASN A 39 -22.10 -25.37 -5.46
C ASN A 39 -20.94 -26.09 -4.81
N PHE A 40 -21.19 -27.21 -4.17
CA PHE A 40 -20.15 -28.07 -3.63
C PHE A 40 -20.60 -29.53 -3.61
N ALA A 41 -19.64 -30.41 -3.47
CA ALA A 41 -19.88 -31.79 -3.15
C ALA A 41 -19.29 -32.15 -1.78
N LEU A 42 -20.00 -32.97 -1.02
CA LEU A 42 -19.50 -33.65 0.15
C LEU A 42 -19.01 -35.06 -0.27
N VAL A 43 -17.73 -35.31 -0.10
CA VAL A 43 -17.15 -36.62 -0.38
C VAL A 43 -16.90 -37.34 0.94
N ILE A 44 -17.29 -38.63 0.99
CA ILE A 44 -17.12 -39.49 2.15
C ILE A 44 -16.28 -40.69 1.75
N THR A 45 -15.18 -40.90 2.45
CA THR A 45 -14.20 -41.96 2.17
C THR A 45 -13.89 -42.75 3.42
N ASN A 46 -13.14 -43.82 3.24
CA ASN A 46 -12.52 -44.53 4.36
C ASN A 46 -11.34 -43.71 4.95
N ASP A 47 -10.74 -44.22 6.02
CA ASP A 47 -9.63 -43.59 6.70
C ASP A 47 -8.26 -43.93 6.08
N ALA A 48 -8.17 -43.95 4.76
CA ALA A 48 -6.94 -44.14 4.02
C ALA A 48 -6.60 -42.91 3.21
N ASP A 49 -5.31 -42.69 2.98
CA ASP A 49 -4.86 -41.55 2.19
C ASP A 49 -5.21 -41.70 0.71
N ARG A 50 -5.62 -40.61 0.09
CA ARG A 50 -5.98 -40.58 -1.33
C ARG A 50 -4.82 -41.08 -2.19
N GLY A 51 -5.11 -42.02 -3.08
CA GLY A 51 -4.11 -42.67 -3.92
C GLY A 51 -3.25 -43.72 -3.19
N GLY A 52 -3.45 -43.89 -1.89
CA GLY A 52 -2.82 -44.94 -1.12
C GLY A 52 -3.51 -46.30 -1.30
N GLU A 53 -2.83 -47.36 -0.85
CA GLU A 53 -3.40 -48.72 -0.86
C GLU A 53 -4.64 -48.76 0.05
N GLY A 54 -5.73 -49.31 -0.47
CA GLY A 54 -6.98 -49.43 0.27
C GLY A 54 -7.89 -48.21 0.28
N TYR A 55 -7.51 -47.08 -0.35
CA TYR A 55 -8.39 -45.93 -0.46
C TYR A 55 -9.71 -46.25 -1.13
N THR A 56 -10.80 -45.83 -0.52
CA THR A 56 -12.14 -46.08 -0.99
C THR A 56 -13.05 -44.88 -0.78
N GLU A 57 -13.66 -44.40 -1.85
CA GLU A 57 -14.75 -43.43 -1.78
C GLU A 57 -16.08 -44.18 -1.59
N TYR A 58 -16.76 -43.89 -0.50
CA TYR A 58 -18.07 -44.45 -0.21
C TYR A 58 -19.18 -43.69 -0.93
N GLY A 59 -19.00 -42.40 -1.14
CA GLY A 59 -19.95 -41.59 -1.87
C GLY A 59 -19.56 -40.13 -1.99
N ALA A 60 -20.13 -39.48 -2.99
CA ALA A 60 -20.08 -38.06 -3.18
C ALA A 60 -21.51 -37.51 -3.31
N TYR A 61 -21.83 -36.55 -2.46
CA TYR A 61 -23.11 -35.85 -2.43
C TYR A 61 -22.93 -34.47 -3.04
N ARG A 62 -23.56 -34.24 -4.14
CA ARG A 62 -23.47 -33.00 -4.87
C ARG A 62 -24.67 -32.14 -4.57
N PHE A 63 -24.40 -30.87 -4.25
CA PHE A 63 -25.41 -29.86 -3.95
C PHE A 63 -25.38 -28.81 -5.06
N ASP A 64 -25.99 -29.11 -6.17
CA ASP A 64 -26.06 -28.22 -7.32
C ASP A 64 -27.51 -27.78 -7.62
N THR A 65 -27.66 -26.94 -8.64
CA THR A 65 -28.95 -26.42 -9.07
C THR A 65 -29.65 -27.27 -10.13
N THR A 66 -29.13 -28.47 -10.40
CA THR A 66 -29.76 -29.38 -11.35
C THR A 66 -30.99 -30.05 -10.78
N ASN A 67 -31.92 -30.37 -11.66
CA ASN A 67 -33.12 -31.07 -11.28
C ASN A 67 -32.82 -32.51 -10.83
N ASP A 68 -33.30 -32.82 -9.66
CA ASP A 68 -33.07 -34.09 -8.95
C ASP A 68 -33.50 -35.33 -9.71
N THR A 69 -34.50 -35.24 -10.54
CA THR A 69 -35.03 -36.36 -11.32
C THR A 69 -34.02 -36.97 -12.30
N LEU A 70 -32.97 -36.23 -12.64
CA LEU A 70 -31.90 -36.70 -13.51
C LEU A 70 -30.77 -37.41 -12.73
N ALA A 71 -30.74 -37.22 -11.44
CA ALA A 71 -29.65 -37.69 -10.58
C ALA A 71 -29.60 -39.20 -10.42
N TYR A 72 -30.70 -39.87 -10.58
CA TYR A 72 -30.79 -41.31 -10.32
C TYR A 72 -30.11 -42.19 -11.36
N ASN A 73 -30.00 -41.74 -12.57
CA ASN A 73 -29.46 -42.51 -13.67
C ASN A 73 -28.21 -41.95 -14.29
N SER A 74 -27.81 -40.78 -13.87
CA SER A 74 -26.58 -40.15 -14.32
C SER A 74 -25.55 -40.19 -13.18
N GLN A 75 -24.32 -40.25 -13.54
CA GLN A 75 -23.22 -40.14 -12.59
C GLN A 75 -23.15 -38.74 -11.95
N TRP A 76 -24.10 -37.87 -12.25
CA TRP A 76 -24.16 -36.45 -11.93
C TRP A 76 -25.49 -36.15 -11.27
N GLY A 77 -25.48 -35.79 -10.05
CA GLY A 77 -26.67 -35.48 -9.32
C GLY A 77 -26.37 -35.25 -7.85
N SER A 78 -27.40 -35.07 -7.06
CA SER A 78 -27.29 -34.82 -5.63
C SER A 78 -26.62 -35.94 -4.84
N HIS A 79 -26.37 -37.08 -5.46
CA HIS A 79 -25.62 -38.19 -4.89
C HIS A 79 -24.95 -38.96 -6.01
N LEU A 80 -23.73 -39.33 -5.79
CA LEU A 80 -22.91 -40.03 -6.76
C LEU A 80 -22.27 -41.24 -6.13
N PHE A 81 -21.86 -42.15 -6.90
CA PHE A 81 -21.01 -43.28 -6.59
C PHE A 81 -20.94 -43.75 -5.15
N PHE A 82 -21.46 -44.92 -4.95
CA PHE A 82 -21.15 -45.68 -3.78
C PHE A 82 -20.52 -46.99 -4.24
N LYS A 83 -19.30 -47.25 -3.84
CA LYS A 83 -18.57 -48.43 -4.21
C LYS A 83 -19.33 -49.73 -3.85
N TYR A 84 -20.27 -49.63 -2.92
CA TYR A 84 -21.05 -50.76 -2.42
C TYR A 84 -22.53 -50.67 -2.77
N THR A 85 -22.91 -49.91 -3.73
CA THR A 85 -24.30 -49.83 -4.14
C THR A 85 -24.74 -51.14 -4.80
N SER A 86 -25.58 -51.88 -4.12
CA SER A 86 -26.64 -52.53 -4.84
C SER A 86 -27.60 -51.41 -5.30
N SER A 87 -28.19 -51.58 -6.47
CA SER A 87 -29.10 -50.62 -7.12
C SER A 87 -30.32 -50.16 -6.31
N THR A 88 -30.36 -50.41 -5.02
CA THR A 88 -31.50 -50.18 -4.12
C THR A 88 -31.22 -49.18 -2.99
N LEU A 89 -30.04 -48.59 -2.92
CA LEU A 89 -29.68 -47.64 -1.88
C LEU A 89 -29.68 -46.23 -2.43
N MET A 90 -30.85 -45.68 -2.53
CA MET A 90 -31.03 -44.25 -2.81
C MET A 90 -31.35 -43.52 -1.53
N LEU A 91 -30.61 -42.50 -1.22
CA LEU A 91 -30.97 -41.51 -0.22
C LEU A 91 -32.16 -40.74 -0.76
N SER A 92 -33.35 -41.08 -0.34
CA SER A 92 -34.53 -40.29 -0.69
C SER A 92 -34.49 -39.01 0.13
N PRO A 93 -34.43 -37.84 -0.52
CA PRO A 93 -34.56 -36.60 0.20
C PRO A 93 -35.94 -36.52 0.84
N VAL A 94 -35.99 -35.95 2.04
CA VAL A 94 -37.25 -35.81 2.78
C VAL A 94 -38.07 -34.62 2.28
N ASP A 95 -37.41 -33.64 1.72
CA ASP A 95 -37.98 -32.42 1.21
C ASP A 95 -37.70 -32.26 -0.29
N ASN A 96 -38.33 -31.28 -0.93
CA ASN A 96 -38.06 -31.00 -2.32
C ASN A 96 -36.60 -30.53 -2.48
N LEU A 97 -35.77 -31.31 -3.15
CA LEU A 97 -34.36 -31.07 -3.34
C LEU A 97 -34.13 -29.76 -4.10
N ASP A 98 -34.88 -29.51 -5.15
CA ASP A 98 -34.75 -28.33 -6.01
C ASP A 98 -34.90 -27.04 -5.24
N GLU A 99 -35.90 -26.97 -4.35
CA GLU A 99 -36.08 -25.80 -3.50
C GLU A 99 -34.93 -25.61 -2.51
N THR A 100 -34.42 -26.71 -1.99
CA THR A 100 -33.30 -26.64 -1.03
C THR A 100 -32.02 -26.17 -1.71
N VAL A 101 -31.72 -26.71 -2.87
CA VAL A 101 -30.51 -26.39 -3.63
C VAL A 101 -30.55 -24.93 -4.12
N GLN A 102 -31.68 -24.47 -4.63
CA GLN A 102 -31.85 -23.09 -5.07
C GLN A 102 -31.72 -22.07 -3.93
N LYS A 103 -32.10 -22.46 -2.72
CA LYS A 103 -32.03 -21.62 -1.52
C LYS A 103 -30.74 -21.79 -0.74
N LEU A 104 -29.90 -22.76 -1.13
CA LEU A 104 -28.65 -23.00 -0.48
C LEU A 104 -27.65 -21.89 -0.82
N GLY A 105 -27.14 -21.27 0.18
CA GLY A 105 -26.18 -20.17 0.07
C GLY A 105 -26.06 -19.43 1.40
N GLY A 106 -25.12 -18.53 1.50
CA GLY A 106 -24.84 -17.82 2.74
C GLY A 106 -24.31 -18.78 3.81
N LYS A 107 -24.76 -18.62 5.04
CA LYS A 107 -24.33 -19.47 6.16
C LYS A 107 -25.01 -20.84 6.14
N VAL A 108 -24.22 -21.88 5.91
CA VAL A 108 -24.65 -23.26 5.80
C VAL A 108 -24.15 -24.06 7.00
N THR A 109 -24.99 -24.94 7.53
CA THR A 109 -24.60 -25.97 8.50
C THR A 109 -24.75 -27.36 7.86
N LEU A 110 -23.67 -28.10 7.86
CA LEU A 110 -23.61 -29.49 7.39
C LEU A 110 -23.38 -30.42 8.57
N THR A 111 -24.15 -31.48 8.65
CA THR A 111 -23.98 -32.51 9.65
C THR A 111 -23.81 -33.90 8.99
N VAL A 112 -22.76 -34.58 9.35
CA VAL A 112 -22.58 -36.01 9.05
C VAL A 112 -22.71 -36.78 10.37
N ASP A 113 -23.71 -37.66 10.44
CA ASP A 113 -24.08 -38.36 11.65
C ASP A 113 -23.74 -39.84 11.50
N ARG A 114 -22.82 -40.36 12.32
CA ARG A 114 -22.40 -41.74 12.42
C ARG A 114 -22.80 -42.40 13.72
N THR A 115 -23.89 -41.98 14.31
CA THR A 115 -24.38 -42.58 15.57
C THR A 115 -25.01 -43.96 15.37
N ASN A 116 -25.28 -44.34 14.13
CA ASN A 116 -25.72 -45.70 13.81
C ASN A 116 -24.54 -46.55 13.33
N GLU A 117 -24.37 -47.69 13.91
CA GLU A 117 -23.35 -48.66 13.50
C GLU A 117 -23.46 -49.02 12.00
N ASN A 118 -22.33 -49.03 11.33
CA ASN A 118 -22.22 -49.28 9.88
C ASN A 118 -23.07 -48.36 8.97
N ALA A 119 -23.43 -47.18 9.46
CA ALA A 119 -24.24 -46.24 8.69
C ALA A 119 -23.90 -44.79 8.98
N PHE A 120 -24.24 -43.94 8.04
CA PHE A 120 -24.19 -42.47 8.26
C PHE A 120 -25.43 -41.81 7.65
N SER A 121 -25.77 -40.65 8.17
CA SER A 121 -26.78 -39.76 7.59
C SER A 121 -26.22 -38.35 7.43
N ILE A 122 -26.79 -37.60 6.49
CA ILE A 122 -26.37 -36.27 6.17
C ILE A 122 -27.54 -35.32 6.36
N LYS A 123 -27.27 -34.19 7.00
CA LYS A 123 -28.19 -33.03 7.07
C LYS A 123 -27.47 -31.78 6.62
N ILE A 124 -28.11 -31.04 5.74
CA ILE A 124 -27.64 -29.72 5.32
C ILE A 124 -28.74 -28.68 5.53
N GLN A 125 -28.40 -27.54 6.07
CA GLN A 125 -29.35 -26.45 6.33
C GLN A 125 -28.72 -25.09 6.23
N ASN A 126 -29.53 -24.10 5.88
CA ASN A 126 -29.23 -22.68 6.02
C ASN A 126 -30.44 -21.94 6.63
N ALA A 127 -30.43 -20.62 6.63
CA ALA A 127 -31.53 -19.82 7.17
C ALA A 127 -32.88 -20.05 6.46
N SER A 128 -32.86 -20.46 5.20
CA SER A 128 -34.03 -20.56 4.34
C SER A 128 -34.52 -22.00 4.10
N ALA A 129 -33.65 -22.99 4.24
CA ALA A 129 -33.96 -24.37 3.88
C ALA A 129 -33.22 -25.40 4.74
N THR A 130 -33.84 -26.57 4.89
CA THR A 130 -33.24 -27.72 5.54
C THR A 130 -33.47 -28.96 4.68
N LYS A 131 -32.42 -29.75 4.48
CA LYS A 131 -32.49 -31.03 3.82
C LYS A 131 -31.85 -32.08 4.67
N THR A 132 -32.56 -33.20 4.86
CA THR A 132 -32.07 -34.34 5.62
C THR A 132 -32.22 -35.62 4.81
N TYR A 133 -31.13 -36.33 4.69
CA TYR A 133 -31.12 -37.67 4.12
C TYR A 133 -31.35 -38.67 5.27
N LYS A 134 -32.59 -39.05 5.48
CA LYS A 134 -33.03 -39.77 6.70
C LYS A 134 -32.63 -41.25 6.75
N GLN A 135 -32.41 -41.86 5.61
CA GLN A 135 -32.00 -43.24 5.63
C GLN A 135 -30.51 -43.33 5.86
N PRO A 136 -30.09 -43.86 6.97
CA PRO A 136 -28.68 -44.08 7.19
C PRO A 136 -28.15 -44.99 6.08
N TYR A 137 -27.12 -44.55 5.45
CA TYR A 137 -26.47 -45.32 4.42
C TYR A 137 -25.71 -46.47 5.09
N LYS A 138 -26.17 -47.70 4.86
CA LYS A 138 -25.49 -48.88 5.39
C LYS A 138 -24.32 -49.22 4.47
N LEU A 139 -23.13 -49.14 5.02
CA LEU A 139 -21.91 -49.60 4.39
C LEU A 139 -21.62 -51.01 4.92
N PRO A 140 -21.95 -52.05 4.16
CA PRO A 140 -21.59 -53.39 4.57
C PRO A 140 -20.08 -53.46 4.81
N ASN A 141 -19.69 -53.95 5.95
CA ASN A 141 -18.29 -54.09 6.35
C ASN A 141 -17.54 -52.82 6.73
N LEU A 142 -18.21 -51.68 6.92
CA LEU A 142 -17.52 -50.46 7.40
C LEU A 142 -16.77 -50.73 8.71
N ASN A 143 -17.34 -51.53 9.61
CA ASN A 143 -16.73 -51.91 10.89
C ASN A 143 -16.13 -53.31 10.90
N ALA A 144 -16.24 -54.07 9.81
CA ALA A 144 -15.68 -55.42 9.73
C ALA A 144 -14.18 -55.41 9.42
N ASP A 145 -13.70 -54.35 8.81
CA ASP A 145 -12.29 -54.08 8.61
C ASP A 145 -11.83 -53.15 9.73
N ALA A 146 -11.08 -53.69 10.68
CA ALA A 146 -10.58 -52.95 11.83
C ALA A 146 -9.70 -51.71 11.44
N SER A 147 -9.26 -51.67 10.20
CA SER A 147 -8.53 -50.52 9.64
C SER A 147 -9.45 -49.36 9.18
N ASN A 148 -10.78 -49.58 9.10
CA ASN A 148 -11.75 -48.67 8.50
C ASN A 148 -12.88 -48.26 9.46
N THR A 149 -12.60 -48.13 10.75
CA THR A 149 -13.59 -47.73 11.76
C THR A 149 -14.00 -46.24 11.64
N ASN A 150 -13.21 -45.45 10.94
CA ASN A 150 -13.47 -44.04 10.72
C ASN A 150 -13.88 -43.76 9.28
N ILE A 151 -14.65 -42.70 9.09
CA ILE A 151 -14.85 -42.12 7.76
C ILE A 151 -14.17 -40.75 7.72
N ARG A 152 -13.70 -40.40 6.54
CA ARG A 152 -13.23 -39.05 6.25
C ARG A 152 -14.28 -38.30 5.43
N CYS A 153 -14.50 -37.07 5.77
CA CYS A 153 -15.39 -36.17 5.06
C CYS A 153 -14.61 -34.94 4.59
N PHE A 154 -14.79 -34.57 3.34
CA PHE A 154 -14.24 -33.33 2.82
C PHE A 154 -15.19 -32.69 1.81
N LEU A 155 -15.05 -31.39 1.61
CA LEU A 155 -15.88 -30.60 0.71
C LEU A 155 -15.11 -30.23 -0.54
N VAL A 156 -15.78 -30.35 -1.67
CA VAL A 156 -15.27 -30.00 -3.00
C VAL A 156 -16.12 -28.87 -3.54
N PRO A 157 -15.68 -27.61 -3.50
CA PRO A 157 -16.39 -26.51 -4.13
C PRO A 157 -16.23 -26.56 -5.65
N GLU A 158 -17.27 -26.18 -6.37
CA GLU A 158 -17.28 -26.08 -7.82
C GLU A 158 -18.08 -24.85 -8.24
N GLY A 159 -17.46 -23.90 -8.95
CA GLY A 159 -18.08 -22.62 -9.25
C GLY A 159 -18.52 -21.82 -8.01
N SER A 160 -17.94 -22.12 -6.87
CA SER A 160 -18.23 -21.52 -5.57
C SER A 160 -16.98 -21.50 -4.70
N TYR A 161 -17.05 -20.80 -3.56
CA TYR A 161 -16.05 -20.95 -2.52
C TYR A 161 -16.71 -21.12 -1.14
N ILE A 162 -16.00 -21.81 -0.26
CA ILE A 162 -16.45 -22.16 1.08
C ILE A 162 -15.50 -21.52 2.08
N ASN A 163 -16.06 -20.70 2.98
CA ASN A 163 -15.33 -20.16 4.10
C ASN A 163 -15.82 -20.82 5.39
N PHE A 164 -15.01 -21.70 5.97
CA PHE A 164 -15.33 -22.37 7.22
C PHE A 164 -15.36 -21.39 8.38
N LEU A 165 -16.43 -21.42 9.15
CA LEU A 165 -16.63 -20.61 10.34
C LEU A 165 -16.45 -21.40 11.63
N GLN A 166 -16.88 -22.66 11.63
CA GLN A 166 -16.86 -23.52 12.80
C GLN A 166 -16.89 -25.00 12.42
N SER A 167 -16.21 -25.82 13.19
CA SER A 167 -16.30 -27.27 13.16
C SER A 167 -16.14 -27.82 14.57
N ASN A 168 -16.89 -28.88 14.91
CA ASN A 168 -16.73 -29.59 16.19
C ASN A 168 -15.63 -30.66 16.12
N ILE A 169 -15.12 -30.96 14.93
CA ILE A 169 -13.98 -31.84 14.70
C ILE A 169 -12.86 -31.02 14.12
N VAL A 170 -11.66 -31.17 14.63
CA VAL A 170 -10.46 -30.55 14.08
C VAL A 170 -10.12 -31.21 12.75
N PRO A 171 -9.93 -30.48 11.66
CA PRO A 171 -9.53 -31.04 10.40
C PRO A 171 -8.13 -31.66 10.47
N ILE A 172 -7.91 -32.69 9.68
CA ILE A 172 -6.62 -33.32 9.49
C ILE A 172 -6.16 -33.05 8.05
N GLY A 173 -4.88 -32.90 7.85
CA GLY A 173 -4.30 -32.54 6.57
C GLY A 173 -4.18 -31.03 6.38
N GLY A 174 -3.75 -30.60 5.23
CA GLY A 174 -3.51 -29.20 4.92
C GLY A 174 -2.17 -28.70 5.48
N LEU A 175 -2.19 -27.91 6.50
CA LEU A 175 -1.02 -27.18 6.98
C LEU A 175 -0.12 -27.99 7.89
N THR A 176 1.06 -28.35 7.43
CA THR A 176 2.04 -29.14 8.19
C THR A 176 3.30 -28.40 8.59
N SER A 177 3.52 -27.18 8.07
CA SER A 177 4.69 -26.38 8.38
C SER A 177 4.31 -24.99 8.89
N ALA A 178 5.27 -24.31 9.54
CA ALA A 178 5.09 -22.92 9.97
C ALA A 178 4.88 -21.95 8.80
N GLU A 179 5.32 -22.33 7.59
CA GLU A 179 5.16 -21.57 6.37
C GLU A 179 3.76 -21.71 5.75
N ASP A 180 3.02 -22.76 6.14
CA ASP A 180 1.71 -23.12 5.61
C ASP A 180 0.55 -22.74 6.54
N LYS A 181 0.67 -21.63 7.24
CA LYS A 181 -0.38 -21.14 8.15
C LYS A 181 -1.64 -20.71 7.41
N ASN A 182 -2.80 -20.98 8.00
CA ASN A 182 -4.07 -20.56 7.43
C ASN A 182 -4.26 -19.04 7.55
N PRO A 183 -4.71 -18.36 6.51
CA PRO A 183 -5.18 -16.99 6.63
C PRO A 183 -6.49 -16.95 7.43
N LEU A 184 -6.56 -16.04 8.40
CA LEU A 184 -7.70 -15.89 9.31
C LEU A 184 -8.54 -14.66 8.98
N SER A 185 -7.88 -13.58 8.58
CA SER A 185 -8.53 -12.32 8.26
C SER A 185 -7.68 -11.47 7.32
N MET A 186 -8.30 -10.47 6.73
CA MET A 186 -7.63 -9.53 5.84
C MET A 186 -8.13 -8.12 6.13
N VAL A 187 -7.20 -7.17 6.16
CA VAL A 187 -7.48 -5.73 6.24
C VAL A 187 -6.93 -5.06 4.99
N LEU A 188 -7.81 -4.43 4.24
CA LEU A 188 -7.42 -3.70 3.03
C LEU A 188 -6.76 -2.37 3.40
N GLN A 189 -5.80 -1.98 2.59
CA GLN A 189 -5.09 -0.71 2.64
C GLN A 189 -5.07 -0.07 1.25
N ASN A 190 -4.91 1.24 1.21
CA ASN A 190 -4.82 2.01 -0.04
C ASN A 190 -6.03 1.80 -0.97
N VAL A 191 -7.20 1.52 -0.39
CA VAL A 191 -8.46 1.54 -1.14
C VAL A 191 -8.69 2.99 -1.58
N PRO A 192 -8.88 3.27 -2.87
CA PRO A 192 -9.14 4.64 -3.30
C PRO A 192 -10.45 5.15 -2.71
N ASP A 193 -10.49 6.39 -2.26
CA ASP A 193 -11.73 7.02 -1.82
C ASP A 193 -12.68 7.26 -3.00
N GLN A 194 -12.10 7.59 -4.17
CA GLN A 194 -12.82 7.90 -5.39
C GLN A 194 -12.15 7.29 -6.62
N VAL A 195 -12.96 6.90 -7.58
CA VAL A 195 -12.55 6.39 -8.90
C VAL A 195 -13.38 7.07 -9.98
N ASN A 196 -12.76 7.47 -11.07
CA ASN A 196 -13.47 8.11 -12.17
C ASN A 196 -14.38 7.12 -12.90
N ALA A 197 -15.57 7.57 -13.30
CA ALA A 197 -16.46 6.77 -14.13
C ALA A 197 -15.76 6.36 -15.44
N GLY A 198 -15.89 5.10 -15.80
CA GLY A 198 -15.24 4.52 -16.98
C GLY A 198 -13.81 4.04 -16.77
N THR A 199 -13.22 4.26 -15.59
CA THR A 199 -11.93 3.64 -15.24
C THR A 199 -12.09 2.12 -15.23
N SER A 200 -11.12 1.40 -15.80
CA SER A 200 -11.13 -0.07 -15.74
C SER A 200 -10.99 -0.56 -14.30
N LEU A 201 -11.52 -1.75 -14.01
CA LEU A 201 -11.35 -2.35 -12.69
C LEU A 201 -9.86 -2.56 -12.35
N GLU A 202 -9.11 -3.07 -13.30
CA GLU A 202 -7.67 -3.33 -13.14
C GLU A 202 -6.91 -2.08 -12.69
N GLU A 203 -7.21 -0.95 -13.31
CA GLU A 203 -6.61 0.33 -12.96
C GLU A 203 -7.09 0.86 -11.61
N ALA A 204 -8.38 0.73 -11.32
CA ALA A 204 -8.98 1.18 -10.06
C ALA A 204 -8.42 0.44 -8.84
N VAL A 205 -8.05 -0.83 -8.98
CA VAL A 205 -7.59 -1.68 -7.87
C VAL A 205 -6.07 -1.83 -7.79
N ALA A 206 -5.32 -1.35 -8.78
CA ALA A 206 -3.86 -1.57 -8.89
C ALA A 206 -3.07 -1.12 -7.65
N GLY A 207 -3.54 -0.10 -6.93
CA GLY A 207 -2.92 0.41 -5.71
C GLY A 207 -3.35 -0.27 -4.42
N ILE A 208 -4.38 -1.13 -4.47
CA ILE A 208 -4.90 -1.78 -3.26
C ILE A 208 -3.89 -2.80 -2.76
N THR A 209 -3.63 -2.73 -1.48
CA THR A 209 -2.83 -3.72 -0.74
C THR A 209 -3.64 -4.26 0.42
N ALA A 210 -3.23 -5.36 0.99
CA ALA A 210 -3.88 -5.91 2.16
C ALA A 210 -2.87 -6.47 3.16
N ILE A 211 -3.20 -6.35 4.44
CA ILE A 211 -2.54 -7.10 5.50
C ILE A 211 -3.39 -8.34 5.77
N VAL A 212 -2.85 -9.49 5.46
CA VAL A 212 -3.45 -10.79 5.77
C VAL A 212 -2.87 -11.29 7.08
N SER A 213 -3.74 -11.61 8.02
CA SER A 213 -3.38 -12.22 9.30
C SER A 213 -3.56 -13.72 9.21
N PHE A 214 -2.56 -14.44 9.64
CA PHE A 214 -2.51 -15.90 9.65
C PHE A 214 -2.54 -16.42 11.09
N GLU A 215 -2.68 -17.72 11.23
CA GLU A 215 -2.53 -18.43 12.51
C GLU A 215 -1.24 -18.02 13.23
N GLU A 216 -1.23 -18.11 14.55
CA GLU A 216 -0.10 -17.77 15.43
C GLU A 216 0.37 -16.32 15.31
N GLY A 217 -0.50 -15.41 14.85
CA GLY A 217 -0.22 -13.97 14.81
C GLY A 217 0.72 -13.54 13.68
N VAL A 218 1.00 -14.40 12.72
CA VAL A 218 1.80 -14.04 11.54
C VAL A 218 0.98 -13.13 10.63
N THR A 219 1.62 -12.13 10.05
CA THR A 219 1.00 -11.25 9.06
C THR A 219 1.82 -11.19 7.78
N LYS A 220 1.15 -11.01 6.65
CA LYS A 220 1.77 -10.77 5.34
C LYS A 220 1.09 -9.60 4.67
N THR A 221 1.86 -8.67 4.13
CA THR A 221 1.34 -7.66 3.22
C THR A 221 1.32 -8.23 1.80
N VAL A 222 0.18 -8.13 1.14
CA VAL A 222 -0.04 -8.60 -0.23
C VAL A 222 -0.44 -7.45 -1.13
N THR A 223 -0.09 -7.55 -2.40
CA THR A 223 -0.39 -6.56 -3.43
C THR A 223 -1.64 -6.94 -4.22
N ALA A 224 -2.13 -6.04 -5.07
CA ALA A 224 -3.29 -6.30 -5.92
C ALA A 224 -3.13 -7.54 -6.81
N GLU A 225 -1.91 -7.87 -7.22
CA GLU A 225 -1.61 -9.07 -8.03
C GLU A 225 -1.88 -10.39 -7.30
N GLU A 226 -1.82 -10.37 -5.97
CA GLU A 226 -2.09 -11.52 -5.12
C GLU A 226 -3.56 -11.59 -4.66
N LEU A 227 -4.37 -10.60 -5.06
CA LEU A 227 -5.78 -10.47 -4.67
C LEU A 227 -6.70 -10.80 -5.86
N GLN A 228 -7.85 -11.37 -5.56
CA GLN A 228 -8.93 -11.56 -6.53
C GLN A 228 -10.05 -10.56 -6.22
N PHE A 229 -10.53 -9.90 -7.26
CA PHE A 229 -11.60 -8.92 -7.16
C PHE A 229 -12.86 -9.49 -7.81
N THR A 230 -13.92 -9.63 -7.02
CA THR A 230 -15.20 -10.22 -7.46
C THR A 230 -16.38 -9.32 -7.12
N ALA A 231 -17.57 -9.68 -7.60
CA ALA A 231 -18.76 -8.84 -7.49
C ALA A 231 -18.49 -7.42 -8.03
N ILE A 232 -17.94 -7.37 -9.24
CA ILE A 232 -17.48 -6.16 -9.90
C ILE A 232 -18.63 -5.18 -10.09
N PRO A 233 -18.55 -3.97 -9.49
CA PRO A 233 -19.58 -2.96 -9.67
C PRO A 233 -19.56 -2.40 -11.10
N ASN A 234 -20.67 -1.78 -11.50
CA ASN A 234 -20.70 -1.01 -12.74
C ASN A 234 -19.90 0.29 -12.56
N MET A 235 -18.70 0.32 -13.12
CA MET A 235 -17.76 1.45 -13.01
C MET A 235 -18.16 2.67 -13.86
N ASN A 236 -19.23 2.56 -14.66
CA ASN A 236 -19.80 3.70 -15.39
C ASN A 236 -20.94 4.39 -14.62
N GLU A 237 -21.42 3.81 -13.55
CA GLU A 237 -22.50 4.34 -12.74
C GLU A 237 -21.94 5.06 -11.51
N LEU A 238 -22.29 6.32 -11.35
CA LEU A 238 -21.83 7.17 -10.25
C LEU A 238 -22.32 6.67 -8.89
N GLY A 239 -21.65 7.10 -7.85
CA GLY A 239 -21.98 6.86 -6.45
C GLY A 239 -21.17 5.74 -5.82
N THR A 240 -21.51 5.44 -4.58
CA THR A 240 -20.78 4.47 -3.74
C THR A 240 -20.87 3.06 -4.33
N LYS A 241 -19.74 2.45 -4.53
CA LYS A 241 -19.61 1.06 -5.01
C LYS A 241 -18.88 0.21 -3.97
N THR A 242 -19.25 -1.05 -3.91
CA THR A 242 -18.59 -2.04 -3.06
C THR A 242 -18.05 -3.16 -3.92
N LEU A 243 -16.79 -3.47 -3.72
CA LEU A 243 -16.05 -4.53 -4.38
C LEU A 243 -15.68 -5.59 -3.37
N VAL A 244 -15.93 -6.85 -3.69
CA VAL A 244 -15.48 -7.97 -2.86
C VAL A 244 -14.05 -8.34 -3.24
N VAL A 245 -13.17 -8.33 -2.26
CA VAL A 245 -11.75 -8.66 -2.39
C VAL A 245 -11.47 -9.98 -1.68
N ILE A 246 -10.80 -10.89 -2.37
CA ILE A 246 -10.49 -12.22 -1.87
C ILE A 246 -8.98 -12.42 -1.93
N TYR A 247 -8.40 -12.85 -0.82
CA TYR A 247 -7.07 -13.42 -0.80
C TYR A 247 -7.18 -14.95 -0.72
N ASN A 248 -6.60 -15.64 -1.70
CA ASN A 248 -6.51 -17.09 -1.74
C ASN A 248 -5.06 -17.51 -1.52
N LYS A 249 -4.80 -18.24 -0.45
CA LYS A 249 -3.49 -18.87 -0.28
C LYS A 249 -3.51 -20.23 -0.96
N THR A 250 -2.56 -20.48 -1.87
CA THR A 250 -2.33 -21.80 -2.47
C THR A 250 -1.41 -22.62 -1.58
N PHE A 251 -1.78 -23.84 -1.29
CA PHE A 251 -1.02 -24.75 -0.44
C PHE A 251 -0.27 -25.79 -1.29
N LYS A 252 1.00 -26.04 -0.96
CA LYS A 252 1.84 -27.11 -1.52
C LYS A 252 1.87 -27.21 -3.04
N GLY A 253 1.69 -26.09 -3.76
CA GLY A 253 1.69 -26.07 -5.23
C GLY A 253 0.46 -26.74 -5.86
N GLU A 254 -0.53 -27.15 -5.08
CA GLU A 254 -1.83 -27.61 -5.55
C GLU A 254 -2.81 -26.42 -5.57
N ASN A 255 -3.91 -26.57 -6.33
CA ASN A 255 -4.95 -25.51 -6.42
C ASN A 255 -5.83 -25.43 -5.16
N CYS A 256 -5.23 -25.64 -3.99
CA CYS A 256 -5.89 -25.62 -2.70
C CYS A 256 -5.85 -24.22 -2.09
N ASN A 257 -6.99 -23.61 -1.96
CA ASN A 257 -7.12 -22.23 -1.50
C ASN A 257 -7.88 -22.17 -0.18
N GLN A 258 -7.38 -21.31 0.72
CA GLN A 258 -8.12 -20.89 1.91
C GLN A 258 -8.42 -19.39 1.77
N PRO A 259 -9.62 -19.04 1.30
CA PRO A 259 -9.94 -17.64 1.05
C PRO A 259 -10.26 -16.89 2.34
N VAL A 260 -9.75 -15.67 2.43
CA VAL A 260 -10.28 -14.64 3.33
C VAL A 260 -10.81 -13.50 2.48
N VAL A 261 -11.86 -12.84 2.96
CA VAL A 261 -12.65 -11.87 2.20
C VAL A 261 -12.73 -10.56 2.94
N ALA A 262 -12.62 -9.48 2.20
CA ALA A 262 -12.92 -8.13 2.69
C ALA A 262 -13.67 -7.35 1.60
N ASN A 263 -14.30 -6.24 2.00
CA ASN A 263 -14.97 -5.35 1.06
C ASN A 263 -14.15 -4.07 0.90
N ALA A 264 -13.90 -3.67 -0.33
CA ALA A 264 -13.43 -2.34 -0.68
C ALA A 264 -14.62 -1.48 -1.10
N THR A 265 -14.73 -0.31 -0.51
CA THR A 265 -15.77 0.65 -0.85
C THR A 265 -15.14 1.94 -1.31
N PHE A 266 -15.59 2.45 -2.44
CA PHE A 266 -15.14 3.71 -3.03
C PHE A 266 -16.31 4.40 -3.73
N GLU A 267 -16.13 5.67 -4.04
CA GLU A 267 -17.12 6.44 -4.79
C GLU A 267 -16.70 6.53 -6.26
N VAL A 268 -17.59 6.13 -7.16
CA VAL A 268 -17.42 6.40 -8.60
C VAL A 268 -17.93 7.79 -8.88
N VAL A 269 -17.01 8.65 -9.32
CA VAL A 269 -17.26 10.06 -9.64
C VAL A 269 -17.17 10.29 -11.15
N GLU A 270 -17.68 11.42 -11.60
CA GLU A 270 -17.60 11.75 -13.02
C GLU A 270 -16.16 11.97 -13.48
N LYS A 271 -15.85 11.50 -14.68
CA LYS A 271 -14.57 11.76 -15.32
C LYS A 271 -14.47 13.22 -15.74
N ILE A 272 -13.35 13.86 -15.37
CA ILE A 272 -13.00 15.17 -15.88
C ILE A 272 -12.62 15.03 -17.36
N VAL A 273 -13.29 15.83 -18.23
CA VAL A 273 -13.01 15.83 -19.68
C VAL A 273 -12.13 17.01 -20.11
N SER A 274 -12.11 18.08 -19.33
CA SER A 274 -11.19 19.20 -19.51
C SER A 274 -11.04 20.03 -18.25
N ILE A 275 -9.93 20.74 -18.14
CA ILE A 275 -9.69 21.75 -17.10
C ILE A 275 -9.28 23.08 -17.71
N GLN A 276 -9.64 24.17 -17.06
CA GLN A 276 -9.27 25.53 -17.45
C GLN A 276 -8.86 26.32 -16.21
N VAL A 277 -7.79 27.12 -16.34
CA VAL A 277 -7.42 28.10 -15.33
C VAL A 277 -8.40 29.26 -15.39
N THR A 278 -9.16 29.46 -14.31
CA THR A 278 -10.19 30.52 -14.19
C THR A 278 -9.72 31.68 -13.32
N ALA A 279 -8.73 31.45 -12.42
CA ALA A 279 -8.00 32.52 -11.76
C ALA A 279 -6.51 32.19 -11.73
N GLN A 280 -5.67 33.19 -11.95
CA GLN A 280 -4.21 33.05 -11.92
C GLN A 280 -3.72 32.91 -10.47
N PRO A 281 -2.59 32.22 -10.24
CA PRO A 281 -2.00 32.17 -8.91
C PRO A 281 -1.59 33.56 -8.44
N ALA A 282 -1.71 33.81 -7.15
CA ALA A 282 -1.26 35.07 -6.54
C ALA A 282 0.26 35.27 -6.70
N HIS A 283 0.98 34.15 -6.80
CA HIS A 283 2.43 34.15 -6.91
C HIS A 283 2.87 33.78 -8.32
N THR A 284 3.40 34.74 -9.05
CA THR A 284 3.80 34.57 -10.47
C THR A 284 5.27 34.86 -10.71
N GLN A 285 6.02 35.26 -9.68
CA GLN A 285 7.44 35.59 -9.78
C GLN A 285 8.25 34.71 -8.85
N TYR A 286 9.27 34.03 -9.40
CA TYR A 286 10.14 33.09 -8.70
C TYR A 286 11.60 33.48 -8.89
N TYR A 287 12.43 33.15 -7.92
CA TYR A 287 13.84 33.53 -7.93
C TYR A 287 14.74 32.34 -7.60
N TYR A 288 15.93 32.39 -8.15
CA TYR A 288 17.02 31.47 -7.86
C TYR A 288 18.35 32.22 -7.89
N TYR A 289 19.38 31.62 -7.34
CA TYR A 289 20.75 32.09 -7.46
C TYR A 289 21.67 30.96 -7.84
N THR A 290 22.62 31.24 -8.76
CA THR A 290 23.62 30.27 -9.17
C THR A 290 24.99 30.71 -8.70
N SER A 291 25.60 29.99 -7.76
CA SER A 291 27.00 30.13 -7.36
C SER A 291 27.87 29.09 -8.07
N ALA A 292 29.17 29.12 -7.85
CA ALA A 292 30.08 28.08 -8.29
C ALA A 292 29.74 26.69 -7.72
N ALA A 293 28.94 26.63 -6.65
CA ALA A 293 28.46 25.33 -6.11
C ALA A 293 27.35 24.69 -6.97
N THR A 294 26.63 25.46 -7.76
CA THR A 294 25.46 25.01 -8.54
C THR A 294 25.54 25.33 -10.02
N GLU A 295 26.63 25.92 -10.51
CA GLU A 295 26.77 26.38 -11.90
C GLU A 295 26.66 25.26 -12.95
N THR A 296 26.93 24.01 -12.55
CA THR A 296 26.84 22.85 -13.44
C THR A 296 25.48 22.14 -13.37
N MET A 297 24.54 22.61 -12.52
CA MET A 297 23.22 22.01 -12.40
C MET A 297 22.31 22.48 -13.53
N THR A 298 21.92 21.56 -14.41
CA THR A 298 21.04 21.84 -15.56
C THR A 298 19.57 21.48 -15.30
N ASP A 299 19.29 20.69 -14.27
CA ASP A 299 17.99 20.10 -13.94
C ASP A 299 17.36 20.67 -12.66
N ARG A 300 17.91 21.77 -12.16
CA ARG A 300 17.40 22.45 -10.97
C ARG A 300 15.99 22.99 -11.20
N THR A 301 15.12 22.77 -10.20
CA THR A 301 13.73 23.21 -10.22
C THR A 301 13.33 23.97 -8.96
N LEU A 302 12.25 24.74 -9.06
CA LEU A 302 11.59 25.46 -7.98
C LEU A 302 10.19 24.91 -7.77
N ALA A 303 9.72 24.91 -6.54
CA ALA A 303 8.37 24.49 -6.21
C ALA A 303 7.35 25.56 -6.62
N PHE A 304 6.27 25.14 -7.26
CA PHE A 304 5.15 26.01 -7.60
C PHE A 304 4.25 26.25 -6.39
N LEU A 305 3.78 27.49 -6.22
CA LEU A 305 2.79 27.89 -5.22
C LEU A 305 1.43 28.09 -5.88
N PRO A 306 0.43 27.27 -5.59
CA PRO A 306 -0.89 27.37 -6.20
C PRO A 306 -1.83 28.34 -5.47
N GLU A 307 -1.38 29.08 -4.45
CA GLU A 307 -2.22 30.03 -3.73
C GLU A 307 -2.88 31.03 -4.68
N GLY A 308 -4.20 31.21 -4.57
CA GLY A 308 -4.98 32.08 -5.45
C GLY A 308 -5.29 31.51 -6.83
N LEU A 309 -4.71 30.36 -7.19
CA LEU A 309 -5.05 29.67 -8.43
C LEU A 309 -6.43 29.01 -8.31
N GLU A 310 -7.29 29.25 -9.32
CA GLU A 310 -8.51 28.51 -9.49
C GLU A 310 -8.49 27.76 -10.82
N VAL A 311 -8.79 26.48 -10.75
CA VAL A 311 -8.93 25.60 -11.92
C VAL A 311 -10.34 25.04 -11.93
N THR A 312 -11.06 25.31 -13.01
CA THR A 312 -12.41 24.77 -13.21
C THR A 312 -12.35 23.55 -14.12
N ALA A 313 -12.90 22.44 -13.66
CA ALA A 313 -13.07 21.23 -14.45
C ALA A 313 -14.41 21.22 -15.14
N THR A 314 -14.45 20.71 -16.38
CA THR A 314 -15.66 20.31 -17.09
C THR A 314 -15.76 18.78 -17.06
N TYR A 315 -16.92 18.30 -16.68
CA TYR A 315 -17.24 16.88 -16.57
C TYR A 315 -17.97 16.38 -17.82
N ALA A 316 -18.09 15.06 -17.97
CA ALA A 316 -18.71 14.44 -19.14
C ALA A 316 -20.19 14.84 -19.38
N ASP A 317 -20.91 15.21 -18.31
CA ASP A 317 -22.28 15.73 -18.38
C ASP A 317 -22.37 17.22 -18.74
N GLY A 318 -21.23 17.88 -18.98
CA GLY A 318 -21.13 19.31 -19.25
C GLY A 318 -21.17 20.19 -18.01
N SER A 319 -21.30 19.64 -16.81
CA SER A 319 -21.20 20.41 -15.56
C SER A 319 -19.78 20.93 -15.34
N THR A 320 -19.66 22.05 -14.63
CA THR A 320 -18.36 22.65 -14.30
C THR A 320 -18.25 22.88 -12.81
N ARG A 321 -17.05 22.61 -12.25
CA ARG A 321 -16.75 22.83 -10.82
C ARG A 321 -15.30 23.23 -10.64
N VAL A 322 -15.04 24.08 -9.63
CA VAL A 322 -13.68 24.38 -9.21
C VAL A 322 -13.08 23.15 -8.55
N VAL A 323 -11.90 22.78 -8.98
CA VAL A 323 -11.11 21.65 -8.42
C VAL A 323 -10.27 22.18 -7.27
N ASP A 324 -10.25 21.47 -6.16
CA ASP A 324 -9.36 21.75 -5.05
C ASP A 324 -7.90 21.60 -5.51
N ASN A 325 -7.05 22.60 -5.22
CA ASN A 325 -5.62 22.57 -5.57
C ASN A 325 -4.89 21.37 -4.97
N ALA A 326 -5.36 20.81 -3.85
CA ALA A 326 -4.80 19.59 -3.26
C ALA A 326 -5.00 18.33 -4.13
N LYS A 327 -5.94 18.38 -5.08
CA LYS A 327 -6.23 17.29 -6.05
C LYS A 327 -5.54 17.49 -7.39
N LEU A 328 -4.81 18.59 -7.56
CA LEU A 328 -4.10 18.92 -8.78
C LEU A 328 -2.61 18.57 -8.64
N HIS A 329 -2.02 18.14 -9.74
CA HIS A 329 -0.58 17.96 -9.84
C HIS A 329 0.02 19.11 -10.64
N PHE A 330 1.11 19.66 -10.14
CA PHE A 330 1.82 20.78 -10.75
C PHE A 330 3.22 20.34 -11.16
N SER A 331 3.61 20.65 -12.40
CA SER A 331 5.00 20.46 -12.78
C SER A 331 5.90 21.41 -11.99
N ALA A 332 7.11 20.96 -11.69
CA ALA A 332 8.12 21.83 -11.12
C ALA A 332 8.52 22.93 -12.12
N ILE A 333 8.93 24.08 -11.62
CA ILE A 333 9.37 25.22 -12.41
C ILE A 333 10.88 25.08 -12.68
N PRO A 334 11.37 25.06 -13.93
CA PRO A 334 12.80 25.10 -14.19
C PRO A 334 13.44 26.37 -13.59
N ALA A 335 14.54 26.23 -12.86
CA ALA A 335 15.31 27.36 -12.33
C ALA A 335 16.15 28.04 -13.44
N LYS A 336 15.47 28.62 -14.40
CA LYS A 336 16.05 29.27 -15.58
C LYS A 336 15.31 30.58 -15.83
N ALA A 337 16.07 31.68 -15.96
CA ALA A 337 15.50 33.02 -16.18
C ALA A 337 14.61 33.06 -17.42
N GLY A 338 13.50 33.77 -17.31
CA GLY A 338 12.49 33.94 -18.34
C GLY A 338 11.11 33.48 -17.93
N THR A 339 10.20 33.42 -18.89
CA THR A 339 8.85 32.87 -18.69
C THR A 339 8.95 31.35 -18.71
N GLN A 340 8.40 30.70 -17.70
CA GLN A 340 8.32 29.24 -17.57
C GLN A 340 6.86 28.83 -17.55
N THR A 341 6.57 27.68 -18.14
CA THR A 341 5.23 27.09 -18.15
C THR A 341 5.11 26.05 -17.05
N VAL A 342 4.10 26.18 -16.21
CA VAL A 342 3.70 25.16 -15.24
C VAL A 342 2.52 24.40 -15.82
N THR A 343 2.68 23.11 -15.94
CA THR A 343 1.60 22.20 -16.34
C THR A 343 0.81 21.79 -15.10
N ILE A 344 -0.49 21.97 -15.18
CA ILE A 344 -1.47 21.56 -14.17
C ILE A 344 -2.15 20.32 -14.69
N THR A 345 -2.18 19.26 -13.92
CA THR A 345 -2.80 17.99 -14.31
C THR A 345 -3.89 17.61 -13.32
N ALA A 346 -5.07 17.28 -13.85
CA ALA A 346 -6.17 16.66 -13.12
C ALA A 346 -6.57 15.42 -13.89
N ASP A 347 -6.49 14.25 -13.29
CA ASP A 347 -6.65 12.98 -13.97
C ASP A 347 -5.72 12.90 -15.22
N GLU A 348 -6.30 12.76 -16.41
CA GLU A 348 -5.57 12.68 -17.69
C GLU A 348 -5.58 14.01 -18.48
N VAL A 349 -6.19 15.06 -17.95
CA VAL A 349 -6.30 16.34 -18.64
C VAL A 349 -5.38 17.39 -18.05
N THR A 350 -4.94 18.32 -18.88
CA THR A 350 -3.96 19.33 -18.48
C THR A 350 -4.41 20.72 -18.86
N ALA A 351 -3.95 21.68 -18.06
CA ALA A 351 -3.95 23.11 -18.37
C ALA A 351 -2.58 23.69 -18.04
N THR A 352 -2.31 24.92 -18.42
CA THR A 352 -1.05 25.57 -18.18
C THR A 352 -1.22 26.95 -17.58
N VAL A 353 -0.23 27.37 -16.79
CA VAL A 353 -0.06 28.74 -16.33
C VAL A 353 1.38 29.17 -16.55
N GLU A 354 1.57 30.44 -16.90
CA GLU A 354 2.90 31.01 -17.07
C GLU A 354 3.35 31.74 -15.79
N VAL A 355 4.61 31.52 -15.43
CA VAL A 355 5.28 32.21 -14.33
C VAL A 355 6.59 32.83 -14.82
N LYS A 356 7.07 33.83 -14.14
CA LYS A 356 8.36 34.44 -14.42
C LYS A 356 9.40 33.94 -13.44
N VAL A 357 10.56 33.62 -13.95
CA VAL A 357 11.72 33.21 -13.15
C VAL A 357 12.85 34.21 -13.43
N ALA A 358 13.49 34.67 -12.38
CA ALA A 358 14.62 35.56 -12.49
C ALA A 358 15.76 35.11 -11.57
N GLU A 359 16.98 35.44 -11.94
CA GLU A 359 18.10 35.32 -11.03
C GLU A 359 17.97 36.41 -9.95
N SER A 360 18.18 36.02 -8.69
CA SER A 360 18.05 36.95 -7.55
C SER A 360 19.19 38.00 -7.52
N VAL A 361 18.88 39.16 -7.00
CA VAL A 361 19.89 40.21 -6.78
C VAL A 361 20.75 39.81 -5.57
N VAL A 362 22.08 39.82 -5.78
CA VAL A 362 23.04 39.51 -4.72
C VAL A 362 23.49 40.80 -4.04
N ALA A 363 23.42 40.83 -2.71
CA ALA A 363 24.01 41.89 -1.90
C ALA A 363 24.98 41.28 -0.87
N ALA A 364 26.20 41.76 -0.86
CA ALA A 364 27.16 41.39 0.17
C ALA A 364 26.78 42.00 1.52
N VAL A 365 26.92 41.24 2.59
CA VAL A 365 26.77 41.70 3.96
C VAL A 365 28.09 41.53 4.72
N SER A 366 28.26 42.30 5.76
CA SER A 366 29.44 42.26 6.62
C SER A 366 29.02 42.11 8.07
N ASN A 367 29.73 41.30 8.81
CA ASN A 367 29.54 41.18 10.25
C ASN A 367 30.11 42.41 10.97
N SER A 368 29.39 42.95 11.95
CA SER A 368 29.84 44.12 12.69
C SER A 368 31.11 43.86 13.52
N ALA A 369 31.24 42.64 14.05
CA ALA A 369 32.46 42.18 14.70
C ALA A 369 33.41 41.58 13.65
N GLY A 370 34.67 41.92 13.69
CA GLY A 370 35.68 41.37 12.78
C GLY A 370 35.98 39.88 13.04
N ILE A 371 35.66 39.39 14.23
CA ILE A 371 35.87 37.98 14.65
C ILE A 371 34.65 37.53 15.44
N ILE A 372 34.22 36.30 15.22
CA ILE A 372 33.32 35.55 16.11
C ILE A 372 33.97 34.23 16.51
N GLY A 373 33.84 33.88 17.78
CA GLY A 373 34.53 32.75 18.38
C GLY A 373 35.87 33.13 18.98
N ALA A 374 36.45 32.22 19.76
CA ALA A 374 37.72 32.39 20.43
C ALA A 374 38.87 31.97 19.51
N GLU A 375 39.93 32.76 19.42
CA GLU A 375 41.08 32.49 18.56
C GLU A 375 41.86 31.22 18.98
N ASP A 376 41.66 30.72 20.22
CA ASP A 376 42.20 29.45 20.70
C ASP A 376 41.31 28.25 20.27
N ASN A 377 40.27 28.48 19.48
CA ASN A 377 39.33 27.49 19.00
C ASN A 377 38.52 26.79 20.10
N SER A 378 38.33 27.39 21.26
CA SER A 378 37.61 26.81 22.41
C SER A 378 36.09 27.07 22.38
N THR A 379 35.56 27.74 21.36
CA THR A 379 34.17 28.13 21.26
C THR A 379 33.28 26.89 21.09
N GLY A 380 32.21 26.82 21.87
CA GLY A 380 31.17 25.80 21.75
C GLY A 380 29.97 26.24 20.93
N TRP A 381 29.19 25.31 20.43
CA TRP A 381 27.96 25.55 19.68
C TRP A 381 27.01 26.52 20.42
N TRP A 382 26.36 27.40 19.69
CA TRP A 382 25.33 28.34 20.16
C TRP A 382 25.79 29.30 21.25
N THR A 383 27.08 29.45 21.49
CA THR A 383 27.62 30.43 22.44
C THR A 383 27.87 31.79 21.82
N VAL A 384 28.16 31.80 20.53
CA VAL A 384 28.37 33.02 19.73
C VAL A 384 27.69 32.95 18.38
N PHE A 385 27.26 34.13 17.89
CA PHE A 385 26.66 34.25 16.57
C PHE A 385 27.22 35.51 15.88
N SER A 386 27.16 35.48 14.54
CA SER A 386 27.28 36.70 13.74
C SER A 386 26.07 37.62 13.96
N ASP A 387 26.07 38.80 13.34
CA ASP A 387 24.86 39.58 13.14
C ASP A 387 23.77 38.72 12.45
N ASN A 388 22.52 39.11 12.62
CA ASN A 388 21.41 38.54 11.85
C ASN A 388 21.27 39.32 10.54
N PHE A 389 21.26 38.60 9.45
CA PHE A 389 21.15 39.15 8.11
C PHE A 389 19.77 38.84 7.53
N ASN A 390 18.97 39.88 7.32
CA ASN A 390 17.67 39.74 6.65
C ASN A 390 17.86 39.48 5.16
N VAL A 391 17.10 38.52 4.63
CA VAL A 391 17.08 38.14 3.20
C VAL A 391 15.69 38.38 2.64
N PRO A 392 15.42 39.55 2.05
CA PRO A 392 14.13 39.83 1.44
C PRO A 392 13.78 38.84 0.33
N ALA A 393 12.47 38.66 0.08
CA ALA A 393 11.99 37.81 -1.00
C ALA A 393 12.60 38.23 -2.35
N GLY A 394 13.13 37.25 -3.08
CA GLY A 394 13.79 37.49 -4.37
C GLY A 394 15.22 38.01 -4.28
N GLU A 395 15.81 38.05 -3.11
CA GLU A 395 17.18 38.51 -2.92
C GLU A 395 18.09 37.39 -2.39
N THR A 396 19.39 37.57 -2.64
CA THR A 396 20.46 36.77 -2.07
C THR A 396 21.37 37.65 -1.22
N ARG A 397 21.70 37.17 -0.04
CA ARG A 397 22.78 37.75 0.77
C ARG A 397 24.02 36.90 0.67
N SER A 398 25.17 37.50 0.47
CA SER A 398 26.47 36.83 0.52
C SER A 398 27.31 37.35 1.66
N ILE A 399 27.98 36.45 2.36
CA ILE A 399 28.95 36.79 3.40
C ILE A 399 30.22 35.97 3.20
N SER A 400 31.38 36.62 3.31
CA SER A 400 32.68 35.99 3.17
C SER A 400 33.46 36.09 4.46
N PHE A 401 34.16 35.01 4.80
CA PHE A 401 35.00 34.96 6.00
C PHE A 401 36.14 33.94 5.81
N THR A 402 37.09 33.99 6.71
CA THR A 402 38.09 32.93 6.88
C THR A 402 37.67 32.06 8.04
N ASN A 403 37.57 30.77 7.80
CA ASN A 403 37.22 29.78 8.81
C ASN A 403 38.47 29.18 9.43
N TYR A 404 38.55 29.21 10.76
CA TYR A 404 39.58 28.51 11.54
C TYR A 404 38.94 27.47 12.42
N THR A 405 39.59 26.32 12.55
CA THR A 405 39.04 25.17 13.26
C THR A 405 40.12 24.48 14.07
N SER A 406 39.72 23.88 15.22
CA SER A 406 40.57 22.99 16.02
C SER A 406 40.91 21.71 15.32
N GLN A 407 40.21 21.33 14.26
CA GLN A 407 40.30 20.07 13.53
C GLN A 407 40.01 18.84 14.41
N ALA A 408 39.37 19.03 15.55
CA ALA A 408 39.09 17.92 16.49
C ALA A 408 38.04 16.96 15.93
N ASN A 409 37.02 17.50 15.21
CA ASN A 409 35.97 16.75 14.59
C ASN A 409 35.52 17.45 13.29
N ASN A 410 34.84 16.74 12.37
CA ASN A 410 34.30 17.34 11.16
C ASN A 410 33.31 18.46 11.46
N TRP A 411 32.53 18.33 12.54
CA TRP A 411 31.60 19.37 12.98
C TRP A 411 32.26 20.53 13.74
N SER A 412 33.55 20.47 14.08
CA SER A 412 34.30 21.61 14.64
C SER A 412 34.55 22.63 13.53
N ASN A 413 33.50 23.31 13.10
CA ASN A 413 33.46 24.19 11.96
C ASN A 413 32.28 25.17 12.11
N PHE A 414 32.04 26.00 11.08
CA PHE A 414 30.91 26.89 11.03
C PHE A 414 29.57 26.17 10.77
N ALA A 415 28.50 26.84 11.18
CA ALA A 415 27.15 26.47 10.79
C ALA A 415 26.39 27.74 10.34
N ILE A 416 25.49 27.54 9.38
CA ILE A 416 24.56 28.54 8.86
C ILE A 416 23.21 28.25 9.50
N VAL A 417 22.69 29.23 10.24
CA VAL A 417 21.44 29.11 10.98
C VAL A 417 20.40 30.01 10.32
N LEU A 418 19.40 29.41 9.69
CA LEU A 418 18.23 30.13 9.17
C LEU A 418 17.29 30.46 10.33
N ARG A 419 16.76 31.68 10.32
CA ARG A 419 15.91 32.21 11.38
C ARG A 419 14.66 32.87 10.82
N LYS A 420 13.59 32.82 11.61
CA LYS A 420 12.37 33.59 11.34
C LYS A 420 12.54 35.08 11.76
N ALA A 421 11.52 35.92 11.56
CA ALA A 421 11.51 37.32 11.97
C ALA A 421 11.73 37.52 13.49
N ASP A 422 11.21 36.61 14.30
CA ASP A 422 11.39 36.59 15.75
C ASP A 422 12.75 36.01 16.20
N LEU A 423 13.61 35.72 15.23
CA LEU A 423 14.91 35.07 15.38
C LEU A 423 14.87 33.62 15.88
N ALA A 424 13.72 33.00 15.93
CA ALA A 424 13.61 31.58 16.19
C ALA A 424 14.33 30.80 15.08
N GLU A 425 15.10 29.80 15.48
CA GLU A 425 15.80 28.90 14.55
C GLU A 425 14.81 28.08 13.74
N TYR A 426 15.08 27.99 12.44
CA TYR A 426 14.23 27.31 11.49
C TYR A 426 14.91 26.07 10.90
N ALA A 427 16.11 26.24 10.41
CA ALA A 427 16.95 25.17 9.87
C ALA A 427 18.42 25.51 10.07
N VAL A 428 19.24 24.51 10.22
CA VAL A 428 20.68 24.65 10.43
C VAL A 428 21.41 23.75 9.45
N VAL A 429 22.47 24.29 8.84
CA VAL A 429 23.36 23.58 7.95
C VAL A 429 24.80 23.78 8.40
N ARG A 430 25.50 22.68 8.68
CA ARG A 430 26.91 22.70 9.08
C ARG A 430 27.84 22.54 7.87
N ALA A 431 29.05 23.02 8.01
CA ALA A 431 30.08 22.88 6.99
C ALA A 431 30.39 21.42 6.62
N ASP A 432 30.19 20.48 7.53
CA ASP A 432 30.36 19.03 7.30
C ASP A 432 29.19 18.36 6.59
N ASN A 433 28.35 19.13 5.92
CA ASN A 433 27.21 18.67 5.13
C ASN A 433 26.10 17.99 5.95
N TYR A 434 25.99 18.30 7.22
CA TYR A 434 24.90 17.86 8.08
C TYR A 434 23.91 19.01 8.33
N GLY A 435 22.62 18.73 8.25
CA GLY A 435 21.59 19.72 8.49
C GLY A 435 20.44 19.15 9.32
N TRP A 436 19.69 20.06 9.96
CA TRP A 436 18.48 19.72 10.71
C TRP A 436 17.54 20.92 10.83
N GLY A 437 16.32 20.69 11.33
CA GLY A 437 15.31 21.70 11.58
C GLY A 437 14.07 21.56 10.70
N ALA A 438 13.04 22.34 11.00
CA ALA A 438 11.70 22.20 10.43
C ALA A 438 11.62 22.30 8.89
N GLY A 439 12.54 23.04 8.27
CA GLY A 439 12.62 23.17 6.82
C GLY A 439 13.56 22.15 6.15
N TYR A 440 14.28 21.37 6.93
CA TYR A 440 15.27 20.43 6.46
C TYR A 440 14.83 18.96 6.62
N ASP A 441 14.34 18.60 7.82
CA ASP A 441 14.00 17.23 8.15
C ASP A 441 12.79 16.73 7.38
N GLY A 442 12.93 15.55 6.75
CA GLY A 442 11.83 14.86 6.06
C GLY A 442 11.35 15.53 4.78
N ASN A 443 12.09 16.48 4.24
CA ASN A 443 11.76 17.12 2.97
C ASN A 443 12.35 16.36 1.77
N ALA A 444 11.52 15.58 1.10
CA ALA A 444 11.93 14.78 -0.06
C ALA A 444 12.36 15.61 -1.28
N SER A 445 11.98 16.89 -1.34
CA SER A 445 12.35 17.80 -2.43
C SER A 445 13.65 18.57 -2.17
N LEU A 446 14.22 18.44 -0.98
CA LEU A 446 15.47 19.09 -0.63
C LEU A 446 16.64 18.43 -1.34
N VAL A 447 17.31 19.19 -2.19
CA VAL A 447 18.54 18.75 -2.87
C VAL A 447 19.72 19.34 -2.12
N HIS A 448 20.61 18.46 -1.65
CA HIS A 448 21.87 18.87 -1.01
C HIS A 448 23.05 18.10 -1.60
N ASN A 449 24.21 18.73 -1.60
CA ASN A 449 25.46 18.12 -2.05
C ASN A 449 26.66 18.77 -1.34
N GLY A 450 27.71 18.00 -1.22
CA GLY A 450 29.01 18.45 -0.73
C GLY A 450 30.13 17.72 -1.44
N THR A 451 31.24 18.38 -1.63
CA THR A 451 32.42 17.85 -2.34
C THR A 451 33.57 17.56 -1.41
N GLN A 452 33.30 17.10 -0.19
CA GLN A 452 34.33 16.88 0.83
C GLN A 452 35.39 15.83 0.41
N GLY A 453 34.97 14.77 -0.28
CA GLY A 453 35.90 13.73 -0.72
C GLY A 453 36.56 13.01 0.46
N ASP A 454 37.86 13.20 0.65
CA ASP A 454 38.60 12.73 1.82
C ASP A 454 38.32 13.66 3.02
N TRP A 455 37.68 13.13 4.05
CA TRP A 455 37.30 13.89 5.24
C TRP A 455 38.49 14.39 6.07
N ALA A 456 39.60 13.67 6.13
CA ALA A 456 40.77 14.13 6.85
C ALA A 456 41.47 15.28 6.13
N ALA A 457 41.58 15.19 4.83
CA ALA A 457 42.12 16.25 3.98
C ALA A 457 41.21 17.49 4.01
N TRP A 458 39.88 17.29 3.92
CA TRP A 458 38.91 18.36 4.01
C TRP A 458 39.00 19.09 5.36
N LEU A 459 39.07 18.36 6.48
CA LEU A 459 39.14 18.94 7.81
C LEU A 459 40.42 19.77 8.00
N ALA A 460 41.53 19.29 7.50
CA ALA A 460 42.81 20.03 7.52
C ALA A 460 42.72 21.32 6.70
N ASP A 461 42.10 21.22 5.50
CA ASP A 461 41.91 22.36 4.59
C ASP A 461 40.98 23.42 5.13
N MET A 462 40.03 23.06 5.99
CA MET A 462 39.09 24.00 6.59
C MET A 462 39.73 24.93 7.60
N ASN A 463 40.90 24.63 8.14
CA ASN A 463 41.64 25.52 9.05
C ASN A 463 42.38 26.62 8.24
N GLY A 464 41.77 27.76 8.10
CA GLY A 464 42.22 28.88 7.27
C GLY A 464 41.52 28.97 5.90
N ALA A 465 40.49 28.16 5.68
CA ALA A 465 39.73 28.20 4.44
C ALA A 465 39.04 29.57 4.22
N LYS A 466 39.03 30.02 2.97
CA LYS A 466 38.23 31.14 2.53
C LYS A 466 36.83 30.66 2.13
N VAL A 467 35.81 31.13 2.83
CA VAL A 467 34.42 30.70 2.66
C VAL A 467 33.59 31.87 2.20
N THR A 468 32.72 31.63 1.23
CA THR A 468 31.61 32.53 0.88
C THR A 468 30.30 31.74 0.95
N VAL A 469 29.39 32.22 1.78
CA VAL A 469 28.04 31.69 1.95
C VAL A 469 27.06 32.57 1.22
N TYR A 470 26.13 31.99 0.50
CA TYR A 470 25.01 32.62 -0.18
C TYR A 470 23.71 32.07 0.38
N VAL A 471 22.83 32.93 0.85
CA VAL A 471 21.49 32.60 1.31
C VAL A 471 20.49 33.33 0.44
N THR A 472 19.65 32.58 -0.26
CA THR A 472 18.64 33.10 -1.18
C THR A 472 17.25 32.90 -0.61
N ASN A 473 16.43 33.93 -0.58
CA ASN A 473 14.99 33.82 -0.40
C ASN A 473 14.36 33.68 -1.78
N CYS A 474 13.91 32.46 -2.12
CA CYS A 474 13.39 32.15 -3.46
C CYS A 474 12.03 32.82 -3.74
N GLY A 475 11.44 33.51 -2.75
CA GLY A 475 10.18 34.21 -2.89
C GLY A 475 8.95 33.28 -2.99
N ASN A 476 9.10 32.01 -2.73
CA ASN A 476 8.04 30.98 -2.83
C ASN A 476 7.89 30.15 -1.55
N GLY A 477 8.28 30.68 -0.40
CA GLY A 477 8.29 29.93 0.87
C GLY A 477 9.47 28.98 1.01
N THR A 478 10.45 29.05 0.11
CA THR A 478 11.69 28.28 0.19
C THR A 478 12.92 29.16 0.26
N ALA A 479 13.98 28.62 0.84
CA ALA A 479 15.31 29.23 0.84
C ALA A 479 16.33 28.26 0.26
N ASP A 480 17.37 28.84 -0.37
CA ASP A 480 18.57 28.11 -0.77
C ASP A 480 19.76 28.55 0.05
N ILE A 481 20.60 27.62 0.42
CA ILE A 481 21.93 27.89 1.00
C ILE A 481 22.96 27.30 0.05
N GLN A 482 23.96 28.09 -0.31
CA GLN A 482 25.11 27.65 -1.08
C GLN A 482 26.38 28.14 -0.38
N ALA A 483 27.40 27.31 -0.27
CA ALA A 483 28.68 27.65 0.28
C ALA A 483 29.80 27.20 -0.65
N VAL A 484 30.71 28.14 -0.94
CA VAL A 484 31.93 27.87 -1.71
C VAL A 484 33.11 28.06 -0.78
N MET A 485 33.95 27.08 -0.67
CA MET A 485 35.08 27.05 0.25
C MET A 485 36.37 26.81 -0.52
N LYS A 486 37.37 27.63 -0.29
CA LYS A 486 38.72 27.44 -0.80
C LYS A 486 39.62 27.05 0.34
N GLY A 487 40.00 25.78 0.34
CA GLY A 487 40.88 25.19 1.36
C GLY A 487 42.30 25.72 1.28
N THR A 488 43.06 25.53 2.34
CA THR A 488 44.48 25.98 2.43
C THR A 488 45.38 25.23 1.47
N SER A 489 45.04 24.02 1.05
CA SER A 489 45.72 23.31 -0.02
C SER A 489 45.48 23.90 -1.41
N GLY A 490 44.54 24.80 -1.54
CA GLY A 490 44.05 25.29 -2.81
C GLY A 490 42.89 24.50 -3.41
N THR A 491 42.44 23.42 -2.77
CA THR A 491 41.27 22.66 -3.19
C THR A 491 40.00 23.48 -3.02
N SER A 492 39.10 23.42 -3.99
CA SER A 492 37.77 24.03 -3.89
C SER A 492 36.74 23.00 -3.47
N TYR A 493 35.92 23.40 -2.50
CA TYR A 493 34.79 22.60 -2.00
C TYR A 493 33.51 23.39 -2.22
N ALA A 494 32.44 22.67 -2.43
CA ALA A 494 31.12 23.24 -2.65
C ALA A 494 30.07 22.50 -1.84
N GLN A 495 29.08 23.23 -1.35
CA GLN A 495 27.96 22.71 -0.59
C GLN A 495 26.70 23.50 -0.99
N TYR A 496 25.59 22.80 -1.18
CA TYR A 496 24.34 23.47 -1.44
C TYR A 496 23.15 22.69 -0.87
N TYR A 497 22.16 23.42 -0.41
CA TYR A 497 20.87 22.95 0.06
C TYR A 497 19.82 23.82 -0.62
N LEU A 498 19.02 23.22 -1.50
CA LEU A 498 18.07 23.94 -2.33
C LEU A 498 16.65 23.55 -1.97
N GLY A 499 15.76 24.55 -1.87
CA GLY A 499 14.35 24.31 -1.61
C GLY A 499 14.03 24.03 -0.13
N ILE A 500 14.79 24.56 0.81
CA ILE A 500 14.44 24.50 2.24
C ILE A 500 13.08 25.20 2.41
N ASN A 501 12.04 24.43 2.73
CA ASN A 501 10.64 24.84 2.62
C ASN A 501 10.01 25.26 3.96
N LYS A 502 8.70 25.59 3.92
CA LYS A 502 7.89 26.01 5.07
C LYS A 502 8.34 27.33 5.71
N LEU A 503 9.04 28.16 4.97
CA LEU A 503 9.38 29.51 5.39
C LEU A 503 8.22 30.48 5.12
N ASP A 504 8.03 31.47 6.01
CA ASP A 504 7.32 32.68 5.65
C ASP A 504 8.25 33.51 4.75
N MET A 505 7.80 33.83 3.54
CA MET A 505 8.61 34.53 2.52
C MET A 505 9.13 35.89 2.97
N ASN A 506 8.46 36.51 3.93
CA ASN A 506 8.81 37.85 4.40
C ASN A 506 9.79 37.86 5.58
N ASP A 507 10.10 36.71 6.13
CA ASP A 507 10.71 36.57 7.46
C ASP A 507 12.04 35.81 7.47
N LEU A 508 12.69 35.66 6.33
CA LEU A 508 13.97 34.97 6.29
C LEU A 508 15.12 35.83 6.81
N ASN A 509 15.76 35.34 7.85
CA ASN A 509 17.03 35.82 8.35
C ASN A 509 18.03 34.66 8.43
N PHE A 510 19.31 34.97 8.48
CA PHE A 510 20.33 33.99 8.84
C PHE A 510 21.42 34.56 9.72
N ALA A 511 22.09 33.72 10.43
CA ALA A 511 23.30 34.01 11.17
C ALA A 511 24.31 32.86 11.01
N LEU A 512 25.55 33.13 11.32
CA LEU A 512 26.60 32.13 11.41
C LEU A 512 26.91 31.85 12.89
N THR A 513 27.25 30.60 13.19
CA THR A 513 27.81 30.19 14.49
C THR A 513 28.98 29.24 14.25
N ILE A 514 29.72 28.92 15.29
CA ILE A 514 30.95 28.11 15.19
C ILE A 514 31.06 27.14 16.36
N GLU A 515 31.65 25.99 16.12
CA GLU A 515 32.06 25.02 17.11
C GLU A 515 33.54 24.73 16.94
N GLY A 516 34.30 24.73 18.04
CA GLY A 516 35.71 24.38 18.02
C GLY A 516 36.53 25.21 17.05
N GLY A 517 36.23 26.50 16.92
CA GLY A 517 36.87 27.37 15.95
C GLY A 517 36.52 28.85 16.13
N HIS A 518 36.94 29.66 15.15
CA HIS A 518 36.57 31.06 15.03
C HIS A 518 36.47 31.48 13.56
N LEU A 519 35.69 32.53 13.28
CA LEU A 519 35.55 33.11 11.95
C LEU A 519 36.13 34.51 11.94
N VAL A 520 36.89 34.88 10.90
CA VAL A 520 37.47 36.19 10.67
C VAL A 520 36.83 36.81 9.42
N PHE A 521 36.16 37.96 9.55
CA PHE A 521 35.45 38.66 8.50
C PHE A 521 36.32 39.76 7.85
#